data_50bdd315c91607383e31e2bbc4250464
#
_entry.id   50bdd315c91607383e31e2bbc4250464
#
_cell.length_a   1.000
_cell.length_b   1.000
_cell.length_c   1.000
_cell.angle_alpha   90.00
_cell.angle_beta   90.00
_cell.angle_gamma   90.00
#
_symmetry.space_group_name_H-M   'P 1'
#
loop_
_entity.id
_entity.type
_entity.pdbx_description
1 polymer ?
#
loop_
_entity_poly.entity_id
_entity_poly.type
_entity_poly.pdbx_seq_one_letter_code
_entity_poly.pdbx_strand_id
1 'polypeptide(L)'
;VSLDIFEDDFLGVIGPNGGGKTSLVRAILGNIPYRGTVNYAAELFRGKERLIGYLPQQNVFDRAFPISVTETVLSGLQGHKRFRSRYTAEDCRRALQLLERTGIAEVAGRAIGEISGGQMQRALLCRAIISEPRLLILDEPANFVDNQFENELYRILQELNRRMAIVMVSHDVGTISSVVKSIVCVNRHVHRHDSNI
;
A
#
# COMPACT_ATOMS: atom_id res chain seq x y z
N VAL A 1 9.39 -14.13 15.57
CA VAL A 1 9.64 -12.85 14.91
C VAL A 1 9.31 -11.75 15.92
N SER A 2 10.22 -10.82 16.16
CA SER A 2 9.97 -9.54 16.83
C SER A 2 10.29 -8.43 15.87
N LEU A 3 9.35 -7.53 15.63
CA LEU A 3 9.50 -6.39 14.74
C LEU A 3 8.62 -5.25 15.26
N ASP A 4 9.24 -4.11 15.49
CA ASP A 4 8.55 -2.87 15.82
C ASP A 4 8.53 -1.96 14.59
N ILE A 5 7.39 -1.30 14.35
CA ILE A 5 7.18 -0.33 13.28
C ILE A 5 6.77 0.98 13.94
N PHE A 6 7.58 2.02 13.75
CA PHE A 6 7.36 3.35 14.29
C PHE A 6 6.69 4.26 13.25
N GLU A 7 6.10 5.37 13.70
CA GLU A 7 5.29 6.26 12.86
C GLU A 7 6.06 6.96 11.73
N ASP A 8 7.37 7.09 11.86
CA ASP A 8 8.26 7.69 10.87
C ASP A 8 9.06 6.67 10.06
N ASP A 9 8.86 5.37 10.29
CA ASP A 9 9.55 4.31 9.58
C ASP A 9 9.23 4.31 8.08
N PHE A 10 10.27 4.08 7.28
CA PHE A 10 10.16 3.58 5.92
C PHE A 10 10.98 2.29 5.85
N LEU A 11 10.29 1.18 6.07
CA LEU A 11 10.90 -0.16 6.14
C LEU A 11 10.86 -0.85 4.78
N GLY A 12 12.02 -1.29 4.31
CA GLY A 12 12.13 -2.24 3.21
C GLY A 12 12.14 -3.67 3.73
N VAL A 13 11.19 -4.49 3.32
CA VAL A 13 11.14 -5.92 3.65
C VAL A 13 11.67 -6.72 2.47
N ILE A 14 12.83 -7.32 2.64
CA ILE A 14 13.52 -8.10 1.59
C ILE A 14 13.69 -9.56 2.00
N GLY A 15 13.99 -10.41 1.05
CA GLY A 15 14.26 -11.82 1.28
C GLY A 15 13.88 -12.70 0.10
N PRO A 16 14.24 -13.99 0.11
CA PRO A 16 13.96 -14.91 -0.97
C PRO A 16 12.46 -15.16 -1.16
N ASN A 17 12.09 -15.63 -2.34
CA ASN A 17 10.73 -16.13 -2.59
C ASN A 17 10.44 -17.30 -1.65
N GLY A 18 9.24 -17.31 -1.05
CA GLY A 18 8.89 -18.29 -0.02
C GLY A 18 9.52 -18.03 1.36
N GLY A 19 10.31 -16.97 1.54
CA GLY A 19 10.93 -16.59 2.82
C GLY A 19 9.96 -16.14 3.91
N GLY A 20 8.70 -15.85 3.56
CA GLY A 20 7.66 -15.47 4.51
C GLY A 20 7.27 -13.98 4.50
N LYS A 21 7.77 -13.18 3.55
CA LYS A 21 7.48 -11.73 3.44
C LYS A 21 5.98 -11.43 3.41
N THR A 22 5.25 -12.01 2.46
CA THR A 22 3.79 -11.84 2.33
C THR A 22 3.04 -12.43 3.54
N SER A 23 3.55 -13.51 4.16
CA SER A 23 2.97 -14.06 5.39
C SER A 23 3.12 -13.08 6.55
N LEU A 24 4.27 -12.42 6.69
CA LEU A 24 4.48 -11.38 7.69
C LEU A 24 3.50 -10.21 7.48
N VAL A 25 3.38 -9.71 6.25
CA VAL A 25 2.41 -8.67 5.90
C VAL A 25 0.98 -9.08 6.25
N ARG A 26 0.56 -10.29 5.84
CA ARG A 26 -0.79 -10.80 6.13
C ARG A 26 -1.05 -10.99 7.63
N ALA A 27 -0.04 -11.36 8.41
CA ALA A 27 -0.14 -11.44 9.87
C ALA A 27 -0.32 -10.04 10.49
N ILE A 28 0.45 -9.04 10.04
CA ILE A 28 0.28 -7.64 10.46
C ILE A 28 -1.12 -7.12 10.10
N LEU A 29 -1.67 -7.50 8.96
CA LEU A 29 -3.03 -7.12 8.55
C LEU A 29 -4.12 -7.91 9.30
N GLY A 30 -3.77 -8.99 9.99
CA GLY A 30 -4.73 -9.91 10.63
C GLY A 30 -5.50 -10.78 9.65
N ASN A 31 -4.97 -10.99 8.45
CA ASN A 31 -5.62 -11.72 7.35
C ASN A 31 -5.30 -13.22 7.35
N ILE A 32 -4.41 -13.68 8.21
CA ILE A 32 -4.09 -15.11 8.40
C ILE A 32 -3.96 -15.42 9.89
N PRO A 33 -4.21 -16.66 10.32
CA PRO A 33 -3.91 -17.08 11.68
C PRO A 33 -2.40 -17.08 11.93
N TYR A 34 -1.97 -16.67 13.14
CA TYR A 34 -0.58 -16.66 13.56
C TYR A 34 -0.44 -17.05 15.03
N ARG A 35 0.77 -17.42 15.43
CA ARG A 35 1.12 -17.64 16.85
C ARG A 35 1.93 -16.47 17.36
N GLY A 36 1.60 -15.93 18.53
CA GLY A 36 2.21 -14.75 19.10
C GLY A 36 1.23 -13.58 19.21
N THR A 37 1.75 -12.37 19.28
CA THR A 37 0.97 -11.13 19.44
C THR A 37 1.32 -10.12 18.35
N VAL A 38 0.31 -9.41 17.86
CA VAL A 38 0.47 -8.19 17.09
C VAL A 38 -0.23 -7.07 17.85
N ASN A 39 0.55 -6.14 18.35
CA ASN A 39 0.06 -4.98 19.06
C ASN A 39 -0.02 -3.80 18.11
N TYR A 40 -1.13 -3.06 18.14
CA TYR A 40 -1.32 -1.86 17.35
C TYR A 40 -1.44 -0.67 18.29
N ALA A 41 -0.71 0.40 18.00
CA ALA A 41 -0.82 1.66 18.72
C ALA A 41 -2.24 2.26 18.56
N ALA A 42 -2.70 2.99 19.56
CA ALA A 42 -4.05 3.57 19.56
C ALA A 42 -4.28 4.52 18.37
N GLU A 43 -3.24 5.18 17.92
CA GLU A 43 -3.21 6.12 16.81
C GLU A 43 -3.51 5.46 15.44
N LEU A 44 -3.34 4.12 15.36
CA LEU A 44 -3.72 3.34 14.19
C LEU A 44 -5.22 3.08 14.09
N PHE A 45 -6.01 3.62 15.01
CA PHE A 45 -7.46 3.42 15.00
C PHE A 45 -8.22 4.73 14.86
N ARG A 46 -9.31 4.68 14.08
CA ARG A 46 -10.39 5.66 14.08
C ARG A 46 -11.66 4.94 14.51
N GLY A 47 -11.98 5.03 15.80
CA GLY A 47 -13.03 4.21 16.41
C GLY A 47 -12.66 2.72 16.39
N LYS A 48 -13.38 1.91 15.63
CA LYS A 48 -13.10 0.46 15.48
C LYS A 48 -12.27 0.12 14.25
N GLU A 49 -11.97 1.09 13.40
CA GLU A 49 -11.32 0.89 12.11
C GLU A 49 -9.83 1.13 12.21
N ARG A 50 -9.06 0.24 11.58
CA ARG A 50 -7.61 0.40 11.48
C ARG A 50 -7.26 1.32 10.31
N LEU A 51 -6.44 2.31 10.57
CA LEU A 51 -5.91 3.25 9.57
C LEU A 51 -4.68 2.63 8.87
N ILE A 52 -4.90 1.48 8.22
CA ILE A 52 -3.86 0.77 7.47
C ILE A 52 -4.28 0.72 6.00
N GLY A 53 -3.46 1.31 5.13
CA GLY A 53 -3.55 1.16 3.69
C GLY A 53 -2.77 -0.07 3.23
N TYR A 54 -3.30 -0.80 2.24
CA TYR A 54 -2.64 -1.98 1.72
C TYR A 54 -2.73 -2.07 0.19
N LEU A 55 -1.57 -2.22 -0.44
CA LEU A 55 -1.42 -2.54 -1.85
C LEU A 55 -0.87 -3.97 -1.97
N PRO A 56 -1.67 -4.95 -2.40
CA PRO A 56 -1.25 -6.35 -2.53
C PRO A 56 -0.40 -6.58 -3.79
N GLN A 57 0.47 -7.59 -3.73
CA GLN A 57 1.34 -8.01 -4.83
C GLN A 57 0.56 -8.47 -6.08
N GLN A 58 -0.52 -9.22 -5.88
CA GLN A 58 -1.36 -9.71 -6.97
C GLN A 58 -2.73 -9.08 -6.90
N ASN A 59 -3.09 -8.44 -7.97
CA ASN A 59 -4.41 -7.86 -8.14
C ASN A 59 -5.24 -8.83 -9.00
N VAL A 60 -5.86 -9.81 -8.36
CA VAL A 60 -6.85 -10.65 -9.01
C VAL A 60 -8.15 -9.85 -9.10
N PHE A 61 -8.23 -8.99 -10.10
CA PHE A 61 -9.49 -8.38 -10.48
C PHE A 61 -10.15 -9.25 -11.54
N ASP A 62 -11.42 -9.56 -11.32
CA ASP A 62 -12.25 -10.00 -12.42
C ASP A 62 -12.38 -8.83 -13.40
N ARG A 63 -11.69 -8.94 -14.54
CA ARG A 63 -11.71 -7.91 -15.60
C ARG A 63 -13.09 -7.67 -16.18
N ALA A 64 -14.00 -8.62 -16.01
CA ALA A 64 -15.39 -8.50 -16.43
C ALA A 64 -16.24 -7.68 -15.44
N PHE A 65 -15.72 -7.40 -14.24
CA PHE A 65 -16.46 -6.62 -13.25
C PHE A 65 -16.50 -5.14 -13.64
N PRO A 66 -17.69 -4.54 -13.86
CA PRO A 66 -17.84 -3.23 -14.44
C PRO A 66 -17.67 -2.09 -13.40
N ILE A 67 -16.57 -2.11 -12.64
CA ILE A 67 -16.23 -1.05 -11.70
C ILE A 67 -15.29 -0.04 -12.37
N SER A 68 -15.55 1.24 -12.26
CA SER A 68 -14.68 2.29 -12.78
C SER A 68 -13.41 2.46 -11.94
N VAL A 69 -12.40 3.10 -12.53
CA VAL A 69 -11.15 3.47 -11.83
C VAL A 69 -11.47 4.35 -10.61
N THR A 70 -12.34 5.34 -10.75
CA THR A 70 -12.77 6.21 -9.64
C THR A 70 -13.45 5.41 -8.53
N GLU A 71 -14.38 4.52 -8.86
CA GLU A 71 -15.06 3.67 -7.87
C GLU A 71 -14.09 2.71 -7.19
N THR A 72 -13.10 2.20 -7.92
CA THR A 72 -12.02 1.38 -7.35
C THR A 72 -11.25 2.18 -6.29
N VAL A 73 -10.87 3.42 -6.58
CA VAL A 73 -10.19 4.29 -5.61
C VAL A 73 -11.10 4.57 -4.41
N LEU A 74 -12.35 4.95 -4.64
CA LEU A 74 -13.33 5.22 -3.59
C LEU A 74 -13.59 4.02 -2.68
N SER A 75 -13.44 2.78 -3.19
CA SER A 75 -13.59 1.58 -2.38
C SER A 75 -12.59 1.51 -1.21
N GLY A 76 -11.48 2.24 -1.28
CA GLY A 76 -10.53 2.39 -0.17
C GLY A 76 -11.12 3.11 1.06
N LEU A 77 -12.28 3.77 0.92
CA LEU A 77 -13.01 4.40 2.01
C LEU A 77 -14.08 3.51 2.64
N GLN A 78 -14.31 2.28 2.13
CA GLN A 78 -15.43 1.45 2.61
C GLN A 78 -15.33 1.09 4.09
N GLY A 79 -14.13 0.84 4.60
CA GLY A 79 -13.88 0.59 6.02
C GLY A 79 -14.20 1.81 6.91
N HIS A 80 -14.23 3.02 6.33
CA HIS A 80 -14.42 4.30 7.04
C HIS A 80 -15.85 4.84 6.92
N LYS A 81 -16.76 4.10 6.26
CA LYS A 81 -18.14 4.53 6.05
C LYS A 81 -19.12 3.55 6.69
N ARG A 82 -20.24 4.09 7.21
CA ARG A 82 -21.33 3.23 7.68
C ARG A 82 -21.85 2.39 6.50
N PHE A 83 -22.21 1.17 6.76
CA PHE A 83 -22.79 0.26 5.79
C PHE A 83 -23.91 0.97 5.01
N ARG A 84 -23.82 0.96 3.66
CA ARG A 84 -24.74 1.66 2.72
C ARG A 84 -24.63 3.19 2.65
N SER A 85 -23.62 3.85 3.26
CA SER A 85 -23.47 5.28 3.02
C SER A 85 -22.90 5.54 1.60
N ARG A 86 -23.49 6.53 0.91
CA ARG A 86 -22.99 6.95 -0.41
C ARG A 86 -21.68 7.74 -0.25
N TYR A 87 -20.86 7.72 -1.29
CA TYR A 87 -19.70 8.59 -1.37
C TYR A 87 -20.17 10.05 -1.52
N THR A 88 -19.51 10.96 -0.82
CA THR A 88 -19.80 12.39 -0.89
C THR A 88 -19.10 13.02 -2.10
N ALA A 89 -19.51 14.25 -2.47
CA ALA A 89 -18.80 15.03 -3.48
C ALA A 89 -17.33 15.28 -3.10
N GLU A 90 -17.03 15.40 -1.80
CA GLU A 90 -15.67 15.52 -1.27
C GLU A 90 -14.86 14.27 -1.49
N ASP A 91 -15.41 13.07 -1.23
CA ASP A 91 -14.74 11.80 -1.49
C ASP A 91 -14.38 11.67 -2.99
N CYS A 92 -15.33 12.02 -3.88
CA CYS A 92 -15.10 11.98 -5.32
C CYS A 92 -14.00 12.96 -5.75
N ARG A 93 -13.99 14.17 -5.20
CA ARG A 93 -12.95 15.17 -5.48
C ARG A 93 -11.57 14.66 -5.04
N ARG A 94 -11.47 14.10 -3.83
CA ARG A 94 -10.21 13.49 -3.34
C ARG A 94 -9.74 12.34 -4.22
N ALA A 95 -10.63 11.47 -4.67
CA ALA A 95 -10.29 10.39 -5.59
C ALA A 95 -9.71 10.94 -6.89
N LEU A 96 -10.35 11.96 -7.50
CA LEU A 96 -9.86 12.58 -8.74
C LEU A 96 -8.50 13.27 -8.53
N GLN A 97 -8.30 13.99 -7.44
CA GLN A 97 -7.00 14.61 -7.11
C GLN A 97 -5.88 13.58 -6.98
N LEU A 98 -6.16 12.40 -6.39
CA LEU A 98 -5.18 11.32 -6.32
C LEU A 98 -4.87 10.76 -7.71
N LEU A 99 -5.88 10.57 -8.56
CA LEU A 99 -5.70 10.12 -9.95
C LEU A 99 -4.89 11.14 -10.77
N GLU A 100 -5.11 12.44 -10.58
CA GLU A 100 -4.32 13.51 -11.19
C GLU A 100 -2.86 13.45 -10.73
N ARG A 101 -2.62 13.35 -9.42
CA ARG A 101 -1.26 13.25 -8.86
C ARG A 101 -0.49 12.01 -9.32
N THR A 102 -1.18 10.95 -9.68
CA THR A 102 -0.58 9.71 -10.20
C THR A 102 -0.63 9.63 -11.73
N GLY A 103 -1.05 10.70 -12.42
CA GLY A 103 -1.01 10.82 -13.87
C GLY A 103 -1.93 9.85 -14.60
N ILE A 104 -3.11 9.52 -14.02
CA ILE A 104 -4.11 8.62 -14.63
C ILE A 104 -5.54 9.18 -14.58
N ALA A 105 -5.69 10.51 -14.45
CA ALA A 105 -7.01 11.14 -14.41
C ALA A 105 -7.82 10.91 -15.71
N GLU A 106 -7.16 10.76 -16.85
CA GLU A 106 -7.77 10.53 -18.16
C GLU A 106 -8.55 9.21 -18.25
N VAL A 107 -8.21 8.24 -17.38
CA VAL A 107 -8.92 6.94 -17.33
C VAL A 107 -9.89 6.82 -16.16
N ALA A 108 -10.16 7.89 -15.41
CA ALA A 108 -10.97 7.89 -14.19
C ALA A 108 -12.35 7.24 -14.36
N GLY A 109 -13.01 7.45 -15.50
CA GLY A 109 -14.33 6.90 -15.83
C GLY A 109 -14.30 5.53 -16.52
N ARG A 110 -13.13 5.01 -16.90
CA ARG A 110 -13.02 3.71 -17.57
C ARG A 110 -13.17 2.55 -16.59
N ALA A 111 -13.61 1.40 -17.09
CA ALA A 111 -13.61 0.19 -16.28
C ALA A 111 -12.18 -0.22 -15.91
N ILE A 112 -11.96 -0.68 -14.67
CA ILE A 112 -10.65 -1.08 -14.16
C ILE A 112 -10.01 -2.21 -15.00
N GLY A 113 -10.81 -3.05 -15.61
CA GLY A 113 -10.36 -4.13 -16.49
C GLY A 113 -9.86 -3.67 -17.86
N GLU A 114 -10.15 -2.43 -18.28
CA GLU A 114 -9.83 -1.87 -19.59
C GLU A 114 -8.54 -1.03 -19.60
N ILE A 115 -7.93 -0.82 -18.45
CA ILE A 115 -6.71 0.00 -18.33
C ILE A 115 -5.44 -0.87 -18.33
N SER A 116 -4.29 -0.25 -18.57
CA SER A 116 -3.00 -0.95 -18.56
C SER A 116 -2.61 -1.41 -17.14
N GLY A 117 -1.69 -2.38 -17.04
CA GLY A 117 -1.19 -2.85 -15.74
C GLY A 117 -0.59 -1.75 -14.89
N GLY A 118 0.18 -0.84 -15.50
CA GLY A 118 0.75 0.32 -14.81
C GLY A 118 -0.32 1.31 -14.32
N GLN A 119 -1.34 1.61 -15.14
CA GLN A 119 -2.48 2.43 -14.72
C GLN A 119 -3.27 1.77 -13.59
N MET A 120 -3.45 0.45 -13.64
CA MET A 120 -4.10 -0.30 -12.57
C MET A 120 -3.29 -0.20 -11.26
N GLN A 121 -1.97 -0.36 -11.32
CA GLN A 121 -1.10 -0.24 -10.15
C GLN A 121 -1.21 1.15 -9.50
N ARG A 122 -1.23 2.22 -10.31
CA ARG A 122 -1.45 3.60 -9.86
C ARG A 122 -2.83 3.78 -9.21
N ALA A 123 -3.89 3.23 -9.81
CA ALA A 123 -5.24 3.28 -9.25
C ALA A 123 -5.33 2.56 -7.89
N LEU A 124 -4.66 1.42 -7.75
CA LEU A 124 -4.62 0.67 -6.51
C LEU A 124 -3.78 1.34 -5.41
N LEU A 125 -2.72 2.04 -5.78
CA LEU A 125 -2.01 2.92 -4.86
C LEU A 125 -2.95 4.03 -4.37
N CYS A 126 -3.67 4.72 -5.25
CA CYS A 126 -4.67 5.73 -4.88
C CYS A 126 -5.72 5.15 -3.92
N ARG A 127 -6.22 3.93 -4.19
CA ARG A 127 -7.14 3.21 -3.30
C ARG A 127 -6.55 2.97 -1.92
N ALA A 128 -5.26 2.60 -1.83
CA ALA A 128 -4.62 2.32 -0.56
C ALA A 128 -4.42 3.57 0.31
N ILE A 129 -4.27 4.75 -0.32
CA ILE A 129 -3.96 6.01 0.39
C ILE A 129 -5.15 6.96 0.55
N ILE A 130 -6.29 6.74 -0.11
CA ILE A 130 -7.44 7.67 -0.07
C ILE A 130 -8.01 7.86 1.34
N SER A 131 -7.90 6.86 2.19
CA SER A 131 -8.34 6.91 3.59
C SER A 131 -7.38 7.66 4.52
N GLU A 132 -6.25 8.17 4.02
CA GLU A 132 -5.17 8.77 4.80
C GLU A 132 -4.69 7.85 5.94
N PRO A 133 -4.18 6.66 5.59
CA PRO A 133 -3.74 5.70 6.61
C PRO A 133 -2.57 6.25 7.42
N ARG A 134 -2.36 5.69 8.63
CA ARG A 134 -1.17 5.94 9.45
C ARG A 134 -0.04 4.95 9.15
N LEU A 135 -0.40 3.80 8.60
CA LEU A 135 0.54 2.78 8.12
C LEU A 135 0.13 2.37 6.69
N LEU A 136 1.07 2.47 5.76
CA LEU A 136 0.89 2.00 4.39
C LEU A 136 1.79 0.78 4.16
N ILE A 137 1.19 -0.32 3.75
CA ILE A 137 1.89 -1.56 3.41
C ILE A 137 1.77 -1.79 1.92
N LEU A 138 2.90 -1.99 1.25
CA LEU A 138 3.02 -2.20 -0.18
C LEU A 138 3.74 -3.52 -0.43
N ASP A 139 3.09 -4.45 -1.12
CA ASP A 139 3.67 -5.75 -1.46
C ASP A 139 4.07 -5.73 -2.96
N GLU A 140 5.36 -5.52 -3.22
CA GLU A 140 5.97 -5.40 -4.55
C GLU A 140 5.30 -4.33 -5.46
N PRO A 141 5.27 -3.05 -5.03
CA PRO A 141 4.51 -2.00 -5.70
C PRO A 141 5.05 -1.60 -7.08
N ALA A 142 6.31 -1.88 -7.37
CA ALA A 142 6.96 -1.58 -8.65
C ALA A 142 6.80 -2.69 -9.72
N ASN A 143 6.15 -3.81 -9.39
CA ASN A 143 5.90 -4.84 -10.38
C ASN A 143 4.95 -4.34 -11.46
N PHE A 144 5.29 -4.65 -12.72
CA PHE A 144 4.49 -4.32 -13.91
C PHE A 144 4.39 -2.82 -14.25
N VAL A 145 5.27 -1.98 -13.71
CA VAL A 145 5.37 -0.56 -14.05
C VAL A 145 6.66 -0.29 -14.83
N ASP A 146 6.65 0.79 -15.62
CA ASP A 146 7.85 1.27 -16.31
C ASP A 146 8.77 2.03 -15.36
N ASN A 147 10.05 2.16 -15.74
CA ASN A 147 11.07 2.83 -14.94
C ASN A 147 10.73 4.28 -14.60
N GLN A 148 9.98 4.98 -15.48
CA GLN A 148 9.58 6.36 -15.24
C GLN A 148 8.61 6.44 -14.09
N PHE A 149 7.60 5.57 -14.08
CA PHE A 149 6.64 5.53 -12.97
C PHE A 149 7.27 4.98 -11.69
N GLU A 150 8.21 4.06 -11.78
CA GLU A 150 8.92 3.55 -10.60
C GLU A 150 9.59 4.69 -9.83
N ASN A 151 10.32 5.57 -10.53
CA ASN A 151 10.95 6.75 -9.92
C ASN A 151 9.91 7.70 -9.31
N GLU A 152 8.80 7.92 -10.00
CA GLU A 152 7.71 8.77 -9.50
C GLU A 152 7.04 8.14 -8.27
N LEU A 153 6.82 6.83 -8.28
CA LEU A 153 6.29 6.07 -7.15
C LEU A 153 7.15 6.29 -5.90
N TYR A 154 8.46 6.12 -6.00
CA TYR A 154 9.35 6.32 -4.86
C TYR A 154 9.32 7.75 -4.34
N ARG A 155 9.24 8.75 -5.22
CA ARG A 155 9.07 10.15 -4.81
C ARG A 155 7.75 10.37 -4.05
N ILE A 156 6.65 9.81 -4.56
CA ILE A 156 5.34 9.85 -3.87
C ILE A 156 5.42 9.18 -2.50
N LEU A 157 6.07 8.02 -2.40
CA LEU A 157 6.20 7.29 -1.14
C LEU A 157 7.06 8.07 -0.12
N GLN A 158 8.13 8.73 -0.56
CA GLN A 158 8.94 9.59 0.32
C GLN A 158 8.14 10.80 0.84
N GLU A 159 7.29 11.41 0.01
CA GLU A 159 6.38 12.48 0.44
C GLU A 159 5.34 11.96 1.46
N LEU A 160 4.78 10.78 1.22
CA LEU A 160 3.81 10.16 2.12
C LEU A 160 4.43 9.76 3.47
N ASN A 161 5.69 9.32 3.47
CA ASN A 161 6.40 8.94 4.70
C ASN A 161 6.58 10.10 5.70
N ARG A 162 6.40 11.33 5.27
CA ARG A 162 6.36 12.49 6.20
C ARG A 162 5.13 12.51 7.12
N ARG A 163 4.12 11.67 6.83
CA ARG A 163 2.82 11.68 7.52
C ARG A 163 2.37 10.30 7.99
N MET A 164 3.02 9.23 7.52
CA MET A 164 2.66 7.85 7.82
C MET A 164 3.86 6.92 7.74
N ALA A 165 3.84 5.85 8.53
CA ALA A 165 4.80 4.77 8.37
C ALA A 165 4.58 4.03 7.05
N ILE A 166 5.66 3.57 6.43
CA ILE A 166 5.59 2.77 5.20
C ILE A 166 6.37 1.46 5.39
N VAL A 167 5.74 0.36 5.01
CA VAL A 167 6.38 -0.95 4.89
C VAL A 167 6.28 -1.38 3.42
N MET A 168 7.41 -1.52 2.77
CA MET A 168 7.49 -1.89 1.36
C MET A 168 8.22 -3.22 1.20
N VAL A 169 7.51 -4.23 0.71
CA VAL A 169 8.10 -5.53 0.34
C VAL A 169 8.65 -5.41 -1.07
N SER A 170 9.90 -5.81 -1.26
CA SER A 170 10.53 -5.90 -2.58
C SER A 170 11.51 -7.06 -2.65
N HIS A 171 11.73 -7.58 -3.83
CA HIS A 171 12.80 -8.50 -4.15
C HIS A 171 14.03 -7.80 -4.74
N ASP A 172 13.90 -6.54 -5.17
CA ASP A 172 15.00 -5.72 -5.66
C ASP A 172 15.65 -4.93 -4.51
N VAL A 173 16.77 -5.46 -4.01
CA VAL A 173 17.52 -4.88 -2.91
C VAL A 173 18.21 -3.57 -3.33
N GLY A 174 18.65 -3.49 -4.59
CA GLY A 174 19.39 -2.32 -5.10
C GLY A 174 18.54 -1.06 -5.07
N THR A 175 17.36 -1.14 -5.64
CA THR A 175 16.46 0.02 -5.73
C THR A 175 15.86 0.37 -4.36
N ILE A 176 15.45 -0.63 -3.57
CA ILE A 176 14.81 -0.36 -2.28
C ILE A 176 15.75 0.32 -1.29
N SER A 177 17.05 -0.06 -1.27
CA SER A 177 18.03 0.48 -0.32
C SER A 177 18.25 1.99 -0.45
N SER A 178 18.01 2.57 -1.63
CA SER A 178 18.16 4.01 -1.86
C SER A 178 16.96 4.84 -1.38
N VAL A 179 15.83 4.20 -1.04
CA VAL A 179 14.55 4.85 -0.74
C VAL A 179 14.15 4.69 0.72
N VAL A 180 14.46 3.53 1.33
CA VAL A 180 14.02 3.19 2.68
C VAL A 180 14.99 3.65 3.76
N LYS A 181 14.49 3.85 4.99
CA LYS A 181 15.27 4.23 6.16
C LYS A 181 15.91 3.03 6.87
N SER A 182 15.30 1.86 6.79
CA SER A 182 15.84 0.63 7.33
C SER A 182 15.35 -0.59 6.55
N ILE A 183 16.11 -1.67 6.64
CA ILE A 183 15.85 -2.91 5.90
C ILE A 183 15.57 -4.04 6.89
N VAL A 184 14.54 -4.81 6.59
CA VAL A 184 14.15 -6.02 7.32
C VAL A 184 14.34 -7.22 6.40
N CYS A 185 15.31 -8.07 6.74
CA CYS A 185 15.54 -9.31 6.03
C CYS A 185 14.64 -10.42 6.57
N VAL A 186 13.84 -11.03 5.70
CA VAL A 186 12.90 -12.11 6.05
C VAL A 186 13.28 -13.39 5.32
N ASN A 187 13.78 -14.36 6.06
CA ASN A 187 14.05 -15.74 5.59
C ASN A 187 13.82 -16.71 6.75
N ARG A 188 12.55 -17.08 7.00
CA ARG A 188 12.09 -17.85 8.18
C ARG A 188 12.39 -17.17 9.52
N HIS A 189 13.42 -16.35 9.57
CA HIS A 189 13.78 -15.44 10.66
C HIS A 189 13.70 -14.01 10.15
N VAL A 190 13.60 -13.07 11.08
CA VAL A 190 13.52 -11.63 10.75
C VAL A 190 14.69 -10.93 11.42
N HIS A 191 15.46 -10.19 10.63
CA HIS A 191 16.56 -9.35 11.10
C HIS A 191 16.36 -7.93 10.56
N ARG A 192 16.33 -6.95 11.45
CA ARG A 192 16.31 -5.53 11.09
C ARG A 192 17.74 -5.00 11.01
N HIS A 193 18.03 -4.29 9.95
CA HIS A 193 19.26 -3.53 9.76
C HIS A 193 18.88 -2.07 9.59
N ASP A 194 19.33 -1.22 10.50
CA ASP A 194 19.19 0.22 10.33
C ASP A 194 20.17 0.66 9.25
N SER A 195 19.68 1.39 8.26
CA SER A 195 20.53 1.93 7.21
C SER A 195 21.30 3.12 7.78
N ASN A 196 22.41 2.86 8.45
CA ASN A 196 23.48 3.82 8.61
C ASN A 196 24.31 3.79 7.32
N ILE A 197 23.81 4.38 6.25
CA ILE A 197 24.57 4.69 5.03
C ILE A 197 24.48 6.18 4.81
#